data_963686708e2340a15673ead70e8d53eb
#
_entry.id   963686708e2340a15673ead70e8d53eb
#
_cell.length_a   1.000
_cell.length_b   1.000
_cell.length_c   1.000
_cell.angle_alpha   90.00
_cell.angle_beta   90.00
_cell.angle_gamma   90.00
#
_symmetry.space_group_name_H-M   'P 1'
#
loop_
_entity.id
_entity.type
_entity.pdbx_description
1 polymer ?
#
loop_
_entity_poly.entity_id
_entity_poly.type
_entity_poly.pdbx_seq_one_letter_code
_entity_poly.pdbx_strand_id
1 'polypeptide(L)'
;DLFLDEKGFVDESSRPYLKELILDHTSGRLKVAPEHTEDCVLKLMAKPSFRLFERLRKEFDAIVSKSERNCELVPYFISSHPGCGMREMESLSRNPALKGLYMDQVQDFTPTPMTTSSVMFYTGLNPSTMEKVFVERNPDRKKQQKSFFFRKK
;
A
#
# COMPACT_ATOMS: atom_id res chain seq x y z
N ASP A 1 -2.63 -10.78 0.07
CA ASP A 1 -2.24 -12.15 -0.30
C ASP A 1 -3.22 -13.22 0.21
N LEU A 2 -3.84 -13.05 1.38
CA LEU A 2 -4.73 -14.06 2.00
C LEU A 2 -5.93 -14.45 1.12
N PHE A 3 -6.38 -13.56 0.25
CA PHE A 3 -7.59 -13.73 -0.56
C PHE A 3 -7.30 -13.92 -2.05
N LEU A 4 -6.03 -13.93 -2.43
CA LEU A 4 -5.62 -13.93 -3.82
C LEU A 4 -4.75 -15.16 -4.11
N ASP A 5 -5.04 -15.85 -5.22
CA ASP A 5 -4.21 -16.93 -5.73
C ASP A 5 -2.86 -16.39 -6.26
N GLU A 6 -1.97 -17.29 -6.67
CA GLU A 6 -0.65 -16.96 -7.23
C GLU A 6 -0.75 -16.07 -8.49
N LYS A 7 -1.87 -16.10 -9.19
CA LYS A 7 -2.16 -15.26 -10.36
C LYS A 7 -2.83 -13.94 -9.99
N GLY A 8 -3.09 -13.72 -8.69
CA GLY A 8 -3.74 -12.54 -8.16
C GLY A 8 -5.23 -12.45 -8.46
N PHE A 9 -5.91 -13.56 -8.70
CA PHE A 9 -7.36 -13.62 -8.69
C PHE A 9 -7.84 -13.93 -7.27
N VAL A 10 -9.04 -13.44 -6.94
CA VAL A 10 -9.66 -13.86 -5.69
C VAL A 10 -9.91 -15.35 -5.77
N ASP A 11 -9.26 -16.09 -4.89
CA ASP A 11 -9.49 -17.52 -4.79
C ASP A 11 -10.94 -17.78 -4.44
N GLU A 12 -11.63 -18.59 -5.26
CA GLU A 12 -13.06 -18.86 -5.06
C GLU A 12 -13.35 -19.50 -3.70
N SER A 13 -12.40 -20.26 -3.15
CA SER A 13 -12.52 -20.85 -1.81
C SER A 13 -12.45 -19.77 -0.70
N SER A 14 -11.75 -18.68 -0.94
CA SER A 14 -11.58 -17.56 0.01
C SER A 14 -12.69 -16.50 -0.10
N ARG A 15 -13.47 -16.52 -1.18
CA ARG A 15 -14.53 -15.51 -1.43
C ARG A 15 -15.64 -15.50 -0.35
N PRO A 16 -16.13 -16.64 0.16
CA PRO A 16 -17.09 -16.64 1.27
C PRO A 16 -16.52 -15.97 2.52
N TYR A 17 -15.26 -16.28 2.85
CA TYR A 17 -14.58 -15.67 4.01
C TYR A 17 -14.36 -14.17 3.83
N LEU A 18 -13.97 -13.71 2.64
CA LEU A 18 -13.84 -12.28 2.34
C LEU A 18 -15.18 -11.55 2.52
N LYS A 19 -16.28 -12.16 2.05
CA LYS A 19 -17.63 -11.62 2.22
C LYS A 19 -18.02 -11.52 3.69
N GLU A 20 -17.82 -12.56 4.46
CA GLU A 20 -18.09 -12.61 5.90
C GLU A 20 -17.26 -11.57 6.64
N LEU A 21 -15.95 -11.48 6.35
CA LEU A 21 -15.07 -10.46 6.93
C LEU A 21 -15.60 -9.04 6.72
N ILE A 22 -16.03 -8.72 5.49
CA ILE A 22 -16.52 -7.39 5.13
C ILE A 22 -17.88 -7.10 5.81
N LEU A 23 -18.80 -8.06 5.77
CA LEU A 23 -20.17 -7.83 6.18
C LEU A 23 -20.39 -8.00 7.68
N ASP A 24 -19.69 -8.94 8.31
CA ASP A 24 -20.00 -9.35 9.68
C ASP A 24 -18.89 -8.95 10.68
N HIS A 25 -17.63 -8.83 10.21
CA HIS A 25 -16.48 -8.55 11.08
C HIS A 25 -15.83 -7.18 10.86
N THR A 26 -16.36 -6.37 9.93
CA THR A 26 -15.86 -5.00 9.69
C THR A 26 -16.83 -3.97 10.27
N SER A 27 -16.35 -3.14 11.20
CA SER A 27 -17.14 -2.10 11.87
C SER A 27 -17.26 -0.79 11.06
N GLY A 28 -17.29 -0.88 9.70
CA GLY A 28 -17.42 0.27 8.78
C GLY A 28 -16.15 0.61 8.03
N ARG A 29 -14.95 0.22 8.47
CA ARG A 29 -13.69 0.50 7.77
C ARG A 29 -12.78 -0.72 7.73
N LEU A 30 -12.54 -1.25 6.52
CA LEU A 30 -11.54 -2.29 6.28
C LEU A 30 -10.21 -1.64 5.89
N LYS A 31 -9.22 -1.73 6.77
CA LYS A 31 -7.87 -1.23 6.51
C LYS A 31 -7.03 -2.29 5.82
N VAL A 32 -6.39 -1.92 4.73
CA VAL A 32 -5.50 -2.80 3.96
C VAL A 32 -4.19 -2.09 3.65
N ALA A 33 -3.10 -2.84 3.52
CA ALA A 33 -1.76 -2.30 3.37
C ALA A 33 -1.15 -2.60 1.99
N PRO A 34 -1.58 -1.90 0.91
CA PRO A 34 -0.89 -1.97 -0.38
C PRO A 34 0.52 -1.38 -0.34
N GLU A 35 0.84 -0.57 0.65
CA GLU A 35 2.10 0.08 0.99
C GLU A 35 2.58 1.12 -0.04
N HIS A 36 2.48 0.88 -1.33
CA HIS A 36 2.83 1.78 -2.42
C HIS A 36 2.08 1.43 -3.71
N THR A 37 2.12 2.30 -4.73
CA THR A 37 1.54 2.02 -6.07
C THR A 37 2.60 1.66 -7.11
N GLU A 38 3.87 2.04 -6.86
CA GLU A 38 4.98 1.81 -7.79
C GLU A 38 5.61 0.44 -7.56
N ASP A 39 5.59 -0.43 -8.57
CA ASP A 39 6.14 -1.79 -8.48
C ASP A 39 7.64 -1.81 -8.17
N CYS A 40 8.40 -0.80 -8.59
CA CYS A 40 9.82 -0.69 -8.24
C CYS A 40 10.05 -0.53 -6.73
N VAL A 41 9.18 0.20 -6.04
CA VAL A 41 9.23 0.37 -4.58
C VAL A 41 8.69 -0.89 -3.89
N LEU A 42 7.56 -1.43 -4.38
CA LEU A 42 6.96 -2.65 -3.83
C LEU A 42 7.91 -3.86 -3.89
N LYS A 43 8.68 -4.01 -4.96
CA LYS A 43 9.71 -5.05 -5.06
C LYS A 43 10.77 -4.94 -3.95
N LEU A 44 11.21 -3.72 -3.61
CA LEU A 44 12.14 -3.50 -2.51
C LEU A 44 11.51 -3.76 -1.14
N MET A 45 10.19 -3.59 -1.01
CA MET A 45 9.41 -3.94 0.17
C MET A 45 9.11 -5.44 0.28
N ALA A 46 9.49 -6.24 -0.73
CA ALA A 46 9.06 -7.64 -0.89
C ALA A 46 7.52 -7.79 -0.86
N LYS A 47 6.83 -6.83 -1.45
CA LYS A 47 5.37 -6.80 -1.57
C LYS A 47 4.92 -7.13 -2.99
N PRO A 48 3.74 -7.71 -3.15
CA PRO A 48 3.16 -7.96 -4.48
C PRO A 48 2.81 -6.64 -5.18
N SER A 49 2.56 -6.75 -6.51
CA SER A 49 2.15 -5.61 -7.33
C SER A 49 0.86 -4.96 -6.80
N PHE A 50 0.79 -3.63 -6.93
CA PHE A 50 -0.40 -2.84 -6.58
C PHE A 50 -1.68 -3.31 -7.32
N ARG A 51 -1.55 -3.99 -8.44
CA ARG A 51 -2.67 -4.59 -9.18
C ARG A 51 -3.51 -5.54 -8.31
N LEU A 52 -2.91 -6.18 -7.31
CA LEU A 52 -3.65 -7.04 -6.39
C LEU A 52 -4.60 -6.24 -5.50
N PHE A 53 -4.18 -5.05 -5.05
CA PHE A 53 -5.06 -4.14 -4.34
C PHE A 53 -6.23 -3.65 -5.22
N GLU A 54 -5.97 -3.33 -6.49
CA GLU A 54 -7.02 -2.91 -7.43
C GLU A 54 -8.08 -4.01 -7.62
N ARG A 55 -7.66 -5.26 -7.67
CA ARG A 55 -8.58 -6.41 -7.74
C ARG A 55 -9.37 -6.59 -6.46
N LEU A 56 -8.68 -6.55 -5.29
CA LEU A 56 -9.35 -6.61 -4.01
C LEU A 56 -10.41 -5.50 -3.87
N ARG A 57 -10.08 -4.27 -4.31
CA ARG A 57 -11.02 -3.15 -4.29
C ARG A 57 -12.27 -3.46 -5.11
N LYS A 58 -12.12 -3.99 -6.34
CA LYS A 58 -13.28 -4.36 -7.17
C LYS A 58 -14.18 -5.39 -6.49
N GLU A 59 -13.61 -6.41 -5.87
CA GLU A 59 -14.37 -7.42 -5.12
C GLU A 59 -15.05 -6.80 -3.89
N PHE A 60 -14.33 -5.94 -3.16
CA PHE A 60 -14.88 -5.22 -2.01
C PHE A 60 -16.10 -4.36 -2.42
N ASP A 61 -15.94 -3.55 -3.46
CA ASP A 61 -17.01 -2.68 -3.96
C ASP A 61 -18.23 -3.51 -4.45
N ALA A 62 -17.98 -4.67 -5.10
CA ALA A 62 -19.03 -5.57 -5.55
C ALA A 62 -19.77 -6.27 -4.39
N ILE A 63 -19.12 -6.52 -3.27
CA ILE A 63 -19.74 -7.09 -2.06
C ILE A 63 -20.58 -6.02 -1.35
N VAL A 64 -19.98 -4.85 -1.12
CA VAL A 64 -20.65 -3.75 -0.38
C VAL A 64 -21.86 -3.22 -1.15
N SER A 65 -21.76 -3.07 -2.48
CA SER A 65 -22.88 -2.58 -3.31
C SER A 65 -24.11 -3.49 -3.33
N LYS A 66 -23.95 -4.77 -2.99
CA LYS A 66 -25.04 -5.76 -2.88
C LYS A 66 -25.56 -5.91 -1.44
N SER A 67 -25.07 -5.12 -0.51
CA SER A 67 -25.45 -5.16 0.90
C SER A 67 -26.00 -3.81 1.33
N GLU A 68 -26.69 -3.78 2.47
CA GLU A 68 -27.15 -2.54 3.12
C GLU A 68 -26.05 -1.93 4.02
N ARG A 69 -24.84 -2.51 4.04
CA ARG A 69 -23.71 -2.08 4.87
C ARG A 69 -23.00 -0.89 4.25
N ASN A 70 -22.69 0.08 5.07
CA ASN A 70 -21.82 1.20 4.71
C ASN A 70 -20.40 0.90 5.20
N CYS A 71 -19.59 0.29 4.34
CA CYS A 71 -18.22 -0.04 4.61
C CYS A 71 -17.28 0.69 3.65
N GLU A 72 -16.15 1.18 4.17
CA GLU A 72 -15.10 1.86 3.41
C GLU A 72 -13.83 1.03 3.38
N LEU A 73 -13.17 0.98 2.22
CA LEU A 73 -11.83 0.41 2.09
C LEU A 73 -10.80 1.53 2.31
N VAL A 74 -9.95 1.39 3.31
CA VAL A 74 -8.94 2.40 3.68
C VAL A 74 -7.54 1.85 3.40
N PRO A 75 -6.86 2.32 2.34
CA PRO A 75 -5.51 1.89 2.03
C PRO A 75 -4.49 2.56 2.96
N TYR A 76 -3.47 1.79 3.31
CA TYR A 76 -2.32 2.22 4.10
C TYR A 76 -1.09 2.33 3.20
N PHE A 77 -0.37 3.45 3.25
CA PHE A 77 0.82 3.69 2.44
C PHE A 77 2.02 4.06 3.30
N ILE A 78 3.21 3.76 2.77
CA ILE A 78 4.50 4.11 3.39
C ILE A 78 5.22 5.10 2.48
N SER A 79 5.56 6.27 3.02
CA SER A 79 6.45 7.25 2.39
C SER A 79 7.90 7.02 2.81
N SER A 80 8.83 7.49 1.99
CA SER A 80 10.27 7.51 2.30
C SER A 80 10.90 6.13 2.56
N HIS A 81 10.29 5.04 2.09
CA HIS A 81 10.93 3.74 2.06
C HIS A 81 12.17 3.78 1.14
N PRO A 82 13.23 3.00 1.40
CA PRO A 82 14.31 2.85 0.42
C PRO A 82 13.77 2.58 -0.99
N GLY A 83 14.28 3.31 -1.98
CA GLY A 83 13.76 3.31 -3.35
C GLY A 83 12.60 4.27 -3.62
N CYS A 84 12.03 4.90 -2.59
CA CYS A 84 10.94 5.85 -2.73
C CYS A 84 11.44 7.30 -2.57
N GLY A 85 11.44 8.05 -3.66
CA GLY A 85 11.74 9.49 -3.68
C GLY A 85 10.49 10.34 -3.91
N MET A 86 10.70 11.62 -4.21
CA MET A 86 9.64 12.58 -4.49
C MET A 86 8.78 12.17 -5.68
N ARG A 87 9.41 11.62 -6.74
CA ARG A 87 8.75 11.21 -7.98
C ARG A 87 7.78 10.06 -7.74
N GLU A 88 8.21 9.04 -7.01
CA GLU A 88 7.40 7.86 -6.69
C GLU A 88 6.21 8.25 -5.81
N MET A 89 6.41 9.15 -4.83
CA MET A 89 5.32 9.65 -3.99
C MET A 89 4.34 10.54 -4.76
N GLU A 90 4.82 11.37 -5.69
CA GLU A 90 3.96 12.17 -6.55
C GLU A 90 3.12 11.28 -7.47
N SER A 91 3.73 10.25 -8.07
CA SER A 91 3.04 9.23 -8.88
C SER A 91 1.95 8.54 -8.06
N LEU A 92 2.28 8.07 -6.85
CA LEU A 92 1.33 7.46 -5.94
C LEU A 92 0.14 8.40 -5.65
N SER A 93 0.41 9.66 -5.30
CA SER A 93 -0.65 10.62 -4.96
C SER A 93 -1.61 10.95 -6.12
N ARG A 94 -1.16 10.76 -7.35
CA ARG A 94 -1.92 10.99 -8.59
C ARG A 94 -2.54 9.73 -9.17
N ASN A 95 -2.32 8.58 -8.55
CA ASN A 95 -2.79 7.31 -9.10
C ASN A 95 -4.33 7.28 -9.19
N PRO A 96 -4.91 7.11 -10.40
CA PRO A 96 -6.36 7.13 -10.60
C PRO A 96 -7.11 6.05 -9.81
N ALA A 97 -6.44 4.92 -9.53
CA ALA A 97 -7.03 3.85 -8.74
C ALA A 97 -7.27 4.23 -7.27
N LEU A 98 -6.74 5.35 -6.80
CA LEU A 98 -6.97 5.86 -5.45
C LEU A 98 -8.11 6.88 -5.37
N LYS A 99 -8.67 7.27 -6.51
CA LYS A 99 -9.78 8.23 -6.55
C LYS A 99 -10.98 7.71 -5.77
N GLY A 100 -11.51 8.56 -4.89
CA GLY A 100 -12.67 8.23 -4.06
C GLY A 100 -12.37 7.40 -2.81
N LEU A 101 -11.11 6.98 -2.59
CA LEU A 101 -10.71 6.34 -1.34
C LEU A 101 -10.35 7.38 -0.27
N TYR A 102 -10.63 7.03 0.98
CA TYR A 102 -10.23 7.83 2.12
C TYR A 102 -8.74 7.63 2.41
N MET A 103 -7.94 8.69 2.20
CA MET A 103 -6.48 8.66 2.27
C MET A 103 -6.00 9.26 3.59
N ASP A 104 -6.21 8.57 4.69
CA ASP A 104 -5.85 9.04 6.04
C ASP A 104 -4.57 8.40 6.59
N GLN A 105 -4.10 7.35 5.96
CA GLN A 105 -3.07 6.47 6.50
C GLN A 105 -1.81 6.48 5.62
N VAL A 106 -1.00 7.54 5.71
CA VAL A 106 0.34 7.59 5.12
C VAL A 106 1.37 7.74 6.23
N GLN A 107 2.23 6.74 6.38
CA GLN A 107 3.28 6.70 7.41
C GLN A 107 4.66 6.86 6.80
N ASP A 108 5.55 7.56 7.51
CA ASP A 108 6.96 7.59 7.12
C ASP A 108 7.62 6.25 7.45
N PHE A 109 8.45 5.76 6.53
CA PHE A 109 9.26 4.58 6.79
C PHE A 109 10.11 4.76 8.05
N THR A 110 9.96 3.82 8.96
CA THR A 110 10.77 3.72 10.18
C THR A 110 11.58 2.42 10.12
N PRO A 111 12.93 2.49 10.15
CA PRO A 111 13.75 1.29 10.15
C PRO A 111 13.42 0.38 11.34
N THR A 112 13.01 -0.85 11.04
CA THR A 112 12.76 -1.88 12.06
C THR A 112 13.94 -2.85 12.08
N PRO A 113 14.53 -3.17 13.22
CA PRO A 113 15.65 -4.10 13.30
C PRO A 113 15.35 -5.42 12.60
N MET A 114 16.40 -6.02 12.01
CA MET A 114 16.35 -7.33 11.32
C MET A 114 15.53 -7.37 10.03
N THR A 115 15.15 -6.23 9.45
CA THR A 115 14.46 -6.19 8.16
C THR A 115 15.40 -5.81 7.02
N THR A 116 15.16 -6.38 5.83
CA THR A 116 15.88 -6.03 4.60
C THR A 116 15.79 -4.54 4.29
N SER A 117 14.63 -3.93 4.52
CA SER A 117 14.42 -2.50 4.32
C SER A 117 15.31 -1.65 5.23
N SER A 118 15.56 -2.09 6.47
CA SER A 118 16.48 -1.39 7.36
C SER A 118 17.94 -1.51 6.91
N VAL A 119 18.34 -2.68 6.40
CA VAL A 119 19.67 -2.85 5.79
C VAL A 119 19.82 -1.86 4.62
N MET A 120 18.86 -1.82 3.71
CA MET A 120 18.89 -0.85 2.59
C MET A 120 18.93 0.60 3.09
N PHE A 121 18.18 0.94 4.14
CA PHE A 121 18.15 2.29 4.69
C PHE A 121 19.52 2.74 5.21
N TYR A 122 20.22 1.88 5.95
CA TYR A 122 21.52 2.23 6.53
C TYR A 122 22.66 2.15 5.52
N THR A 123 22.67 1.15 4.65
CA THR A 123 23.77 0.90 3.71
C THR A 123 23.61 1.65 2.37
N GLY A 124 22.39 1.95 1.95
CA GLY A 124 22.11 2.45 0.61
C GLY A 124 22.27 1.38 -0.48
N LEU A 125 22.29 0.09 -0.10
CA LEU A 125 22.47 -1.05 -1.00
C LEU A 125 21.33 -2.05 -0.82
N ASN A 126 20.89 -2.65 -1.91
CA ASN A 126 20.02 -3.82 -1.86
C ASN A 126 20.87 -5.05 -1.47
N PRO A 127 20.62 -5.69 -0.32
CA PRO A 127 21.47 -6.79 0.14
C PRO A 127 21.42 -8.04 -0.73
N SER A 128 20.41 -8.20 -1.58
CA SER A 128 20.29 -9.35 -2.49
C SER A 128 21.03 -9.14 -3.82
N THR A 129 21.08 -7.90 -4.34
CA THR A 129 21.69 -7.59 -5.64
C THR A 129 22.96 -6.76 -5.54
N MET A 130 23.24 -6.20 -4.36
CA MET A 130 24.34 -5.25 -4.08
C MET A 130 24.24 -3.95 -4.91
N GLU A 131 23.12 -3.69 -5.56
CA GLU A 131 22.88 -2.46 -6.29
C GLU A 131 22.58 -1.30 -5.35
N LYS A 132 22.92 -0.09 -5.77
CA LYS A 132 22.61 1.14 -5.02
C LYS A 132 21.11 1.38 -5.00
N VAL A 133 20.60 1.68 -3.82
CA VAL A 133 19.19 2.06 -3.59
C VAL A 133 19.14 3.50 -3.09
N PHE A 134 18.27 4.30 -3.68
CA PHE A 134 18.01 5.65 -3.18
C PHE A 134 17.43 5.60 -1.77
N VAL A 135 17.93 6.46 -0.88
CA VAL A 135 17.41 6.57 0.49
C VAL A 135 17.23 8.04 0.84
N GLU A 136 16.00 8.44 1.11
CA GLU A 136 15.72 9.78 1.58
C GLU A 136 16.08 9.94 3.06
N ARG A 137 17.07 10.73 3.35
CA ARG A 137 17.57 10.99 4.71
C ARG A 137 17.23 12.39 5.22
N ASN A 138 16.83 13.29 4.31
CA ASN A 138 16.49 14.66 4.67
C ASN A 138 15.08 14.72 5.31
N PRO A 139 14.95 15.15 6.59
CA PRO A 139 13.66 15.20 7.28
C PRO A 139 12.62 16.10 6.58
N ASP A 140 13.06 17.20 5.97
CA ASP A 140 12.13 18.11 5.29
C ASP A 140 11.58 17.50 3.99
N ARG A 141 12.42 16.76 3.26
CA ARG A 141 11.97 16.01 2.08
C ARG A 141 11.02 14.87 2.44
N LYS A 142 11.24 14.18 3.57
CA LYS A 142 10.30 13.19 4.09
C LYS A 142 8.93 13.82 4.37
N LYS A 143 8.90 14.96 5.08
CA LYS A 143 7.66 15.71 5.30
C LYS A 143 7.00 16.15 4.00
N GLN A 144 7.80 16.58 3.02
CA GLN A 144 7.31 16.98 1.71
C GLN A 144 6.68 15.80 0.94
N GLN A 145 7.29 14.61 0.96
CA GLN A 145 6.70 13.40 0.38
C GLN A 145 5.31 13.12 0.96
N LYS A 146 5.18 13.19 2.28
CA LYS A 146 3.91 12.99 2.98
C LYS A 146 2.87 14.07 2.64
N SER A 147 3.31 15.31 2.42
CA SER A 147 2.42 16.45 2.12
C SER A 147 1.63 16.31 0.82
N PHE A 148 2.02 15.43 -0.10
CA PHE A 148 1.24 15.16 -1.31
C PHE A 148 -0.19 14.69 -1.02
N PHE A 149 -0.40 14.01 0.10
CA PHE A 149 -1.71 13.48 0.51
C PHE A 149 -2.53 14.47 1.34
N PHE A 150 -1.87 15.39 2.03
CA PHE A 150 -2.50 16.30 2.99
C PHE A 150 -2.57 17.74 2.49
N ARG A 151 -2.27 18.00 1.21
CA ARG A 151 -2.53 19.32 0.62
C ARG A 151 -4.03 19.56 0.64
N LYS A 152 -4.49 20.50 1.47
CA LYS A 152 -5.85 21.03 1.38
C LYS A 152 -6.06 21.52 -0.06
N LYS A 153 -7.09 20.98 -0.72
CA LYS A 153 -7.62 21.55 -1.95
C LYS A 153 -8.19 22.92 -1.68
#